data_d94fedca9765b0ab70b6dd4bbab25ff7
#
_entry.id   d94fedca9765b0ab70b6dd4bbab25ff7
#
_cell.length_a   1.000
_cell.length_b   1.000
_cell.length_c   1.000
_cell.angle_alpha   90.00
_cell.angle_beta   90.00
_cell.angle_gamma   90.00
#
_symmetry.space_group_name_H-M   'P 1'
#
loop_
_entity.id
_entity.type
_entity.pdbx_description
1 polymer ?
#
loop_
_entity_poly.entity_id
_entity_poly.type
_entity_poly.pdbx_seq_one_letter_code
_entity_poly.pdbx_strand_id
1 'polypeptide(L)'
;EELLNQTDGTVYIHKNEAEFLKGMKGNIKKMEGGDKIKIGNAEITLLHTPGHTPGSQCFLIDGNLISGDTLFINACGRCDLPGGNAEQMYQSLKTLSELDEKTILYPGHNYADEPTSTIANEKKYNPYLQTTNLNSFLKYRMGY
;
A
#
# COMPACT_ATOMS: atom_id res chain seq x y z
N GLU A 1 -9.23 6.49 -17.61
CA GLU A 1 -9.48 6.42 -19.07
C GLU A 1 -9.22 7.77 -19.73
N GLU A 2 -9.78 8.85 -19.18
CA GLU A 2 -9.61 10.21 -19.73
C GLU A 2 -8.14 10.61 -19.90
N LEU A 3 -7.29 10.34 -18.90
CA LEU A 3 -5.86 10.62 -18.97
C LEU A 3 -5.16 9.84 -20.10
N LEU A 4 -5.52 8.56 -20.28
CA LEU A 4 -4.97 7.72 -21.35
C LEU A 4 -5.43 8.15 -22.74
N ASN A 5 -6.59 8.80 -22.85
CA ASN A 5 -7.06 9.36 -24.13
C ASN A 5 -6.30 10.64 -24.54
N GLN A 6 -5.65 11.29 -23.58
CA GLN A 6 -4.91 12.54 -23.78
C GLN A 6 -3.39 12.37 -23.79
N THR A 7 -2.89 11.18 -23.43
CA THR A 7 -1.45 10.91 -23.32
C THR A 7 -1.11 9.51 -23.80
N ASP A 8 0.15 9.31 -24.20
CA ASP A 8 0.73 8.00 -24.49
C ASP A 8 1.23 7.31 -23.20
N GLY A 9 0.64 7.65 -22.06
CA GLY A 9 1.02 7.14 -20.76
C GLY A 9 0.85 5.62 -20.62
N THR A 10 1.59 5.02 -19.70
CA THR A 10 1.46 3.61 -19.32
C THR A 10 0.82 3.52 -17.93
N VAL A 11 -0.23 2.73 -17.79
CA VAL A 11 -0.82 2.37 -16.50
C VAL A 11 -0.12 1.13 -15.97
N TYR A 12 0.41 1.22 -14.76
CA TYR A 12 0.96 0.09 -14.01
C TYR A 12 -0.03 -0.33 -12.94
N ILE A 13 -0.44 -1.59 -12.94
CA ILE A 13 -1.43 -2.12 -12.00
C ILE A 13 -0.98 -3.50 -11.52
N HIS A 14 -1.24 -3.81 -10.26
CA HIS A 14 -1.01 -5.18 -9.79
C HIS A 14 -1.88 -6.18 -10.56
N LYS A 15 -1.34 -7.35 -10.92
CA LYS A 15 -2.05 -8.36 -11.71
C LYS A 15 -3.41 -8.77 -11.10
N ASN A 16 -3.52 -8.77 -9.76
CA ASN A 16 -4.74 -9.14 -9.04
C ASN A 16 -5.86 -8.08 -9.12
N GLU A 17 -5.53 -6.85 -9.58
CA GLU A 17 -6.49 -5.74 -9.79
C GLU A 17 -6.74 -5.50 -11.29
N ALA A 18 -6.04 -6.21 -12.18
CA ALA A 18 -6.09 -5.94 -13.61
C ALA A 18 -7.48 -6.12 -14.24
N GLU A 19 -8.37 -6.92 -13.63
CA GLU A 19 -9.75 -7.09 -14.08
C GLU A 19 -10.59 -5.81 -13.98
N PHE A 20 -10.25 -4.90 -13.04
CA PHE A 20 -10.92 -3.58 -12.96
C PHE A 20 -10.66 -2.69 -14.17
N LEU A 21 -9.59 -2.96 -14.91
CA LEU A 21 -9.24 -2.23 -16.14
C LEU A 21 -9.67 -2.96 -17.41
N LYS A 22 -10.47 -4.03 -17.30
CA LYS A 22 -10.94 -4.79 -18.44
C LYS A 22 -11.78 -3.92 -19.38
N GLY A 23 -11.36 -3.87 -20.65
CA GLY A 23 -12.01 -3.02 -21.66
C GLY A 23 -11.47 -1.59 -21.75
N MET A 24 -10.59 -1.16 -20.83
CA MET A 24 -9.90 0.12 -20.95
C MET A 24 -8.88 0.07 -22.10
N LYS A 25 -8.87 1.11 -22.92
CA LYS A 25 -7.89 1.27 -24.01
C LYS A 25 -6.64 1.97 -23.47
N GLY A 26 -5.47 1.57 -23.97
CA GLY A 26 -4.19 2.18 -23.62
C GLY A 26 -3.12 1.15 -23.24
N ASN A 27 -1.94 1.64 -22.88
CA ASN A 27 -0.83 0.81 -22.44
C ASN A 27 -1.02 0.43 -20.98
N ILE A 28 -1.42 -0.82 -20.72
CA ILE A 28 -1.60 -1.35 -19.36
C ILE A 28 -0.56 -2.43 -19.11
N LYS A 29 0.24 -2.26 -18.07
CA LYS A 29 1.23 -3.26 -17.61
C LYS A 29 0.81 -3.84 -16.29
N LYS A 30 0.69 -5.18 -16.26
CA LYS A 30 0.46 -5.94 -15.03
C LYS A 30 1.78 -6.11 -14.30
N MET A 31 1.77 -5.78 -13.00
CA MET A 31 2.95 -5.78 -12.14
C MET A 31 2.79 -6.78 -11.00
N GLU A 32 3.92 -7.15 -10.41
CA GLU A 32 4.02 -7.99 -9.21
C GLU A 32 4.86 -7.30 -8.14
N GLY A 33 4.83 -7.83 -6.92
CA GLY A 33 5.69 -7.34 -5.85
C GLY A 33 7.17 -7.54 -6.18
N GLY A 34 7.98 -6.52 -5.92
CA GLY A 34 9.40 -6.47 -6.26
C GLY A 34 9.73 -5.90 -7.63
N ASP A 35 8.72 -5.71 -8.50
CA ASP A 35 8.93 -5.05 -9.78
C ASP A 35 9.36 -3.60 -9.60
N LYS A 36 10.09 -3.10 -10.58
CA LYS A 36 10.66 -1.76 -10.56
C LYS A 36 10.27 -0.96 -11.80
N ILE A 37 9.97 0.32 -11.59
CA ILE A 37 9.65 1.27 -12.65
C ILE A 37 10.70 2.39 -12.61
N LYS A 38 11.33 2.68 -13.74
CA LYS A 38 12.25 3.83 -13.87
C LYS A 38 11.51 5.02 -14.44
N ILE A 39 11.67 6.18 -13.78
CA ILE A 39 11.15 7.48 -14.23
C ILE A 39 12.31 8.47 -14.18
N GLY A 40 12.91 8.77 -15.33
CA GLY A 40 14.14 9.55 -15.39
C GLY A 40 15.27 8.85 -14.61
N ASN A 41 15.84 9.52 -13.63
CA ASN A 41 16.89 8.98 -12.76
C ASN A 41 16.34 8.27 -11.51
N ALA A 42 15.05 8.34 -11.26
CA ALA A 42 14.42 7.70 -10.10
C ALA A 42 13.97 6.27 -10.42
N GLU A 43 14.02 5.40 -9.39
CA GLU A 43 13.53 4.03 -9.47
C GLU A 43 12.47 3.83 -8.38
N ILE A 44 11.27 3.43 -8.80
CA ILE A 44 10.16 3.09 -7.91
C ILE A 44 10.14 1.58 -7.76
N THR A 45 10.21 1.09 -6.52
CA THR A 45 10.00 -0.32 -6.19
C THR A 45 8.55 -0.54 -5.77
N LEU A 46 7.88 -1.51 -6.39
CA LEU A 46 6.52 -1.92 -6.06
C LEU A 46 6.55 -2.95 -4.94
N LEU A 47 5.88 -2.68 -3.84
CA LEU A 47 5.71 -3.61 -2.74
C LEU A 47 4.27 -4.13 -2.79
N HIS A 48 4.08 -5.44 -2.98
CA HIS A 48 2.75 -6.05 -2.90
C HIS A 48 2.33 -6.11 -1.43
N THR A 49 1.27 -5.40 -1.07
CA THR A 49 0.78 -5.25 0.30
C THR A 49 -0.72 -5.57 0.37
N PRO A 50 -1.12 -6.84 0.11
CA PRO A 50 -2.51 -7.22 0.09
C PRO A 50 -3.15 -7.12 1.47
N GLY A 51 -4.47 -6.99 1.50
CA GLY A 51 -5.25 -6.96 2.75
C GLY A 51 -6.42 -5.99 2.70
N HIS A 52 -6.23 -4.78 2.19
CA HIS A 52 -7.34 -3.89 1.83
C HIS A 52 -8.02 -4.37 0.55
N THR A 53 -7.22 -4.66 -0.48
CA THR A 53 -7.61 -5.40 -1.68
C THR A 53 -6.57 -6.47 -2.00
N PRO A 54 -6.89 -7.47 -2.86
CA PRO A 54 -5.95 -8.54 -3.22
C PRO A 54 -4.70 -8.04 -3.97
N GLY A 55 -4.79 -6.92 -4.65
CA GLY A 55 -3.69 -6.33 -5.41
C GLY A 55 -3.18 -5.01 -4.86
N SER A 56 -3.51 -4.66 -3.61
CA SER A 56 -2.97 -3.46 -2.95
C SER A 56 -1.45 -3.41 -3.04
N GLN A 57 -0.90 -2.24 -3.33
CA GLN A 57 0.53 -2.00 -3.47
C GLN A 57 0.95 -0.74 -2.74
N CYS A 58 2.18 -0.76 -2.23
CA CYS A 58 2.90 0.45 -1.83
C CYS A 58 4.03 0.71 -2.82
N PHE A 59 4.45 1.96 -2.92
CA PHE A 59 5.52 2.39 -3.82
C PHE A 59 6.64 3.02 -3.00
N LEU A 60 7.83 2.42 -3.10
CA LEU A 60 9.02 2.90 -2.40
C LEU A 60 9.95 3.60 -3.41
N ILE A 61 10.30 4.85 -3.11
CA ILE A 61 11.17 5.68 -3.93
C ILE A 61 12.03 6.60 -3.05
N ASP A 62 13.33 6.51 -3.14
CA ASP A 62 14.29 7.40 -2.45
C ASP A 62 13.96 7.67 -0.96
N GLY A 63 13.66 6.59 -0.21
CA GLY A 63 13.31 6.69 1.21
C GLY A 63 11.90 7.23 1.50
N ASN A 64 11.04 7.32 0.48
CA ASN A 64 9.64 7.72 0.62
C ASN A 64 8.72 6.53 0.28
N LEU A 65 7.72 6.29 1.11
CA LEU A 65 6.73 5.22 0.95
C LEU A 65 5.35 5.82 0.68
N ILE A 66 4.84 5.65 -0.53
CA ILE A 66 3.44 5.92 -0.86
C ILE A 66 2.66 4.65 -0.55
N SER A 67 1.88 4.64 0.52
CA SER A 67 1.29 3.42 1.07
C SER A 67 -0.14 3.14 0.65
N GLY A 68 -0.79 4.06 -0.09
CA GLY A 68 -2.20 3.90 -0.46
C GLY A 68 -3.07 3.59 0.77
N ASP A 69 -3.94 2.60 0.64
CA ASP A 69 -4.85 2.18 1.69
C ASP A 69 -4.33 0.97 2.49
N THR A 70 -3.01 0.80 2.57
CA THR A 70 -2.39 -0.24 3.41
C THR A 70 -2.04 0.31 4.79
N LEU A 71 -1.19 1.32 4.86
CA LEU A 71 -0.72 1.93 6.12
C LEU A 71 -1.10 3.41 6.15
N PHE A 72 -1.83 3.82 7.18
CA PHE A 72 -2.13 5.21 7.50
C PHE A 72 -1.35 5.65 8.74
N ILE A 73 -1.33 6.95 8.99
CA ILE A 73 -0.79 7.49 10.25
C ILE A 73 -1.69 7.03 11.40
N ASN A 74 -1.12 6.28 12.34
CA ASN A 74 -1.81 5.67 13.49
C ASN A 74 -2.96 4.72 13.13
N ALA A 75 -3.04 4.24 11.88
CA ALA A 75 -4.11 3.36 11.41
C ALA A 75 -3.64 2.44 10.28
N CYS A 76 -4.52 1.54 9.84
CA CYS A 76 -4.34 0.76 8.61
C CYS A 76 -5.66 0.67 7.83
N GLY A 77 -5.58 0.24 6.58
CA GLY A 77 -6.72 0.04 5.71
C GLY A 77 -7.74 -0.94 6.27
N ARG A 78 -9.00 -0.74 5.95
CA ARG A 78 -10.07 -1.69 6.30
C ARG A 78 -9.93 -2.98 5.51
N CYS A 79 -10.36 -4.09 6.11
CA CYS A 79 -10.21 -5.44 5.55
C CYS A 79 -11.55 -6.17 5.37
N ASP A 80 -12.66 -5.47 5.57
CA ASP A 80 -14.03 -5.98 5.57
C ASP A 80 -14.79 -5.70 4.26
N LEU A 81 -14.11 -5.15 3.25
CA LEU A 81 -14.63 -4.99 1.90
C LEU A 81 -14.45 -6.28 1.08
N PRO A 82 -15.22 -6.46 -0.02
CA PRO A 82 -15.03 -7.57 -0.93
C PRO A 82 -13.57 -7.68 -1.40
N GLY A 83 -12.96 -8.85 -1.20
CA GLY A 83 -11.53 -9.08 -1.48
C GLY A 83 -10.58 -8.67 -0.35
N GLY A 84 -11.08 -8.02 0.71
CA GLY A 84 -10.29 -7.69 1.90
C GLY A 84 -9.91 -8.93 2.70
N ASN A 85 -8.72 -8.88 3.33
CA ASN A 85 -8.18 -9.99 4.13
C ASN A 85 -7.30 -9.46 5.26
N ALA A 86 -7.76 -9.59 6.50
CA ALA A 86 -7.05 -9.06 7.65
C ALA A 86 -5.74 -9.81 7.98
N GLU A 87 -5.64 -11.10 7.66
CA GLU A 87 -4.39 -11.86 7.85
C GLU A 87 -3.31 -11.36 6.88
N GLN A 88 -3.69 -11.13 5.61
CA GLN A 88 -2.78 -10.55 4.61
C GLN A 88 -2.38 -9.11 5.00
N MET A 89 -3.31 -8.31 5.51
CA MET A 89 -3.00 -6.96 6.01
C MET A 89 -1.96 -7.02 7.13
N TYR A 90 -2.11 -7.92 8.08
CA TYR A 90 -1.13 -8.12 9.15
C TYR A 90 0.27 -8.41 8.60
N GLN A 91 0.39 -9.32 7.63
CA GLN A 91 1.68 -9.63 7.00
C GLN A 91 2.24 -8.44 6.22
N SER A 92 1.39 -7.73 5.49
CA SER A 92 1.77 -6.51 4.77
C SER A 92 2.32 -5.43 5.71
N LEU A 93 1.64 -5.19 6.83
CA LEU A 93 2.09 -4.23 7.84
C LEU A 93 3.42 -4.65 8.49
N LYS A 94 3.62 -5.95 8.75
CA LYS A 94 4.91 -6.46 9.22
C LYS A 94 6.02 -6.17 8.22
N THR A 95 5.81 -6.48 6.95
CA THR A 95 6.79 -6.19 5.89
C THR A 95 7.12 -4.69 5.84
N LEU A 96 6.13 -3.81 5.91
CA LEU A 96 6.37 -2.37 5.91
C LEU A 96 7.12 -1.90 7.17
N SER A 97 6.89 -2.53 8.32
CA SER A 97 7.60 -2.20 9.56
C SER A 97 9.09 -2.56 9.54
N GLU A 98 9.53 -3.41 8.61
CA GLU A 98 10.94 -3.79 8.41
C GLU A 98 11.71 -2.81 7.51
N LEU A 99 11.04 -1.84 6.89
CA LEU A 99 11.69 -0.77 6.13
C LEU A 99 12.56 0.10 7.04
N ASP A 100 13.47 0.86 6.43
CA ASP A 100 14.29 1.84 7.16
C ASP A 100 13.40 2.77 7.99
N GLU A 101 13.73 2.94 9.25
CA GLU A 101 12.97 3.74 10.21
C GLU A 101 12.82 5.21 9.79
N LYS A 102 13.75 5.72 8.97
CA LYS A 102 13.72 7.08 8.42
C LYS A 102 12.81 7.21 7.20
N THR A 103 12.29 6.10 6.65
CA THR A 103 11.38 6.13 5.51
C THR A 103 10.16 7.00 5.84
N ILE A 104 9.90 7.98 4.98
CA ILE A 104 8.76 8.91 5.13
C ILE A 104 7.51 8.24 4.56
N LEU A 105 6.44 8.22 5.34
CA LEU A 105 5.14 7.66 4.98
C LEU A 105 4.24 8.73 4.37
N TYR A 106 3.71 8.45 3.19
CA TYR A 106 2.66 9.20 2.50
C TYR A 106 1.42 8.30 2.32
N PRO A 107 0.41 8.42 3.18
CA PRO A 107 -0.80 7.58 3.12
C PRO A 107 -1.74 8.01 2.00
N GLY A 108 -2.64 7.09 1.58
CA GLY A 108 -3.66 7.36 0.57
C GLY A 108 -4.75 8.33 1.00
N HIS A 109 -4.97 8.47 2.32
CA HIS A 109 -5.95 9.40 2.90
C HIS A 109 -5.34 10.16 4.07
N ASN A 110 -5.74 11.43 4.21
CA ASN A 110 -5.34 12.28 5.33
C ASN A 110 -6.37 12.14 6.47
N TYR A 111 -6.14 11.17 7.36
CA TYR A 111 -6.97 10.92 8.56
C TYR A 111 -6.31 11.41 9.84
N ALA A 112 -5.14 12.06 9.76
CA ALA A 112 -4.40 12.57 10.89
C ALA A 112 -4.21 14.09 10.77
N ASP A 113 -3.69 14.71 11.83
CA ASP A 113 -3.37 16.16 11.83
C ASP A 113 -2.19 16.48 10.92
N GLU A 114 -1.20 15.56 10.84
CA GLU A 114 -0.04 15.69 9.98
C GLU A 114 -0.24 14.95 8.65
N PRO A 115 0.26 15.47 7.52
CA PRO A 115 0.10 14.83 6.20
C PRO A 115 1.04 13.64 5.98
N THR A 116 2.13 13.54 6.77
CA THR A 116 3.17 12.51 6.64
C THR A 116 3.62 12.01 8.00
N SER A 117 4.23 10.84 8.04
CA SER A 117 4.85 10.25 9.22
C SER A 117 6.18 9.59 8.86
N THR A 118 6.73 8.78 9.72
CA THR A 118 7.89 7.92 9.44
C THR A 118 7.61 6.51 9.90
N ILE A 119 8.31 5.53 9.33
CA ILE A 119 8.21 4.14 9.79
C ILE A 119 8.56 4.04 11.27
N ALA A 120 9.55 4.81 11.77
CA ALA A 120 9.87 4.86 13.20
C ALA A 120 8.67 5.29 14.06
N ASN A 121 7.98 6.35 13.65
CA ASN A 121 6.81 6.84 14.38
C ASN A 121 5.66 5.84 14.35
N GLU A 122 5.39 5.24 13.20
CA GLU A 122 4.32 4.24 13.08
C GLU A 122 4.64 2.98 13.91
N LYS A 123 5.87 2.49 13.92
CA LYS A 123 6.28 1.40 14.81
C LYS A 123 6.03 1.72 16.28
N LYS A 124 6.22 2.98 16.68
CA LYS A 124 6.11 3.43 18.06
C LYS A 124 4.70 3.74 18.51
N TYR A 125 3.86 4.26 17.62
CA TYR A 125 2.56 4.84 18.01
C TYR A 125 1.35 4.19 17.32
N ASN A 126 1.54 3.55 16.16
CA ASN A 126 0.44 2.94 15.44
C ASN A 126 -0.02 1.64 16.13
N PRO A 127 -1.26 1.59 16.67
CA PRO A 127 -1.72 0.46 17.45
C PRO A 127 -1.78 -0.85 16.64
N TYR A 128 -1.93 -0.77 15.33
CA TYR A 128 -1.94 -1.95 14.46
C TYR A 128 -0.54 -2.55 14.27
N LEU A 129 0.51 -1.72 14.24
CA LEU A 129 1.91 -2.17 14.18
C LEU A 129 2.40 -2.67 15.55
N GLN A 130 1.78 -2.24 16.64
CA GLN A 130 2.13 -2.67 18.00
C GLN A 130 1.49 -3.99 18.41
N THR A 131 0.63 -4.57 17.58
CA THR A 131 0.05 -5.89 17.87
C THR A 131 1.15 -6.96 17.88
N THR A 132 1.19 -7.77 18.94
CA THR A 132 2.26 -8.75 19.18
C THR A 132 2.14 -10.02 18.34
N ASN A 133 0.94 -10.33 17.86
CA ASN A 133 0.64 -11.52 17.08
C ASN A 133 -0.61 -11.32 16.23
N LEU A 134 -0.84 -12.26 15.31
CA LEU A 134 -1.99 -12.22 14.40
C LEU A 134 -3.33 -12.17 15.15
N ASN A 135 -3.51 -12.96 16.21
CA ASN A 135 -4.79 -12.98 16.95
C ASN A 135 -5.11 -11.63 17.59
N SER A 136 -4.12 -10.96 18.17
CA SER A 136 -4.31 -9.61 18.72
C SER A 136 -4.62 -8.58 17.65
N PHE A 137 -3.99 -8.70 16.48
CA PHE A 137 -4.30 -7.85 15.32
C PHE A 137 -5.74 -8.07 14.84
N LEU A 138 -6.15 -9.34 14.62
CA LEU A 138 -7.50 -9.67 14.16
C LEU A 138 -8.56 -9.16 15.12
N LYS A 139 -8.36 -9.35 16.43
CA LYS A 139 -9.26 -8.83 17.46
C LYS A 139 -9.36 -7.30 17.40
N TYR A 140 -8.23 -6.61 17.26
CA TYR A 140 -8.21 -5.15 17.23
C TYR A 140 -8.82 -4.59 15.92
N ARG A 141 -8.51 -5.22 14.77
CA ARG A 141 -8.94 -4.75 13.44
C ARG A 141 -10.38 -5.12 13.11
N MET A 142 -10.82 -6.33 13.47
CA MET A 142 -12.11 -6.91 13.07
C MET A 142 -13.12 -6.99 14.21
N GLY A 143 -12.68 -6.83 15.46
CA GLY A 143 -13.56 -6.81 16.64
C GLY A 143 -13.99 -8.20 17.18
N TYR A 144 -13.26 -9.27 16.79
CA TYR A 144 -13.55 -10.63 17.28
C TYR A 144 -12.30 -11.41 17.68
#